data_b2e6b3898adfe2c9566da4468ec0cacd
#
_entry.id   b2e6b3898adfe2c9566da4468ec0cacd
#
_cell.length_a   1.000
_cell.length_b   1.000
_cell.length_c   1.000
_cell.angle_alpha   90.00
_cell.angle_beta   90.00
_cell.angle_gamma   90.00
#
_symmetry.space_group_name_H-M   'P 1'
#
loop_
_entity.id
_entity.type
_entity.pdbx_description
1 polymer ?
#
loop_
_entity_poly.entity_id
_entity_poly.type
_entity_poly.pdbx_seq_one_letter_code
_entity_poly.pdbx_strand_id
1 'polypeptide(L)'
;MNRRDFIARGTTLAASSALAPAKLLSQAARADGCLGPAPAVQLYTVRDALGRDLRGALRSLREIGIVEAELYGLNGPENATLFGLPARDLKRAFDENGIRVPISHIGGDLMSSGAIADIARALGLEAVCVALPSEFSGTVDGRFAMVPAKGRAQLDGLAEKLNRVGREYRDRGLTFGYHNHHIEFTRVEGLVPYDYLMSNTDPDLVKIELDVGWLATAGVDPVAYLRRHAGRVIACHLKDYDPKIASDVPQRKLVPPGSGSIDFAAVLAAMRETQVPRGFIEVDVSDDALLDVRRGHTHLQMLKGCA
;
A
#
# COMPACT_ATOMS: atom_id res chain seq x y z
N MET A 1 4.57 -78.18 -13.38
CA MET A 1 4.95 -78.43 -11.99
C MET A 1 5.38 -77.15 -11.36
N ASN A 2 4.53 -76.65 -10.46
CA ASN A 2 4.68 -75.85 -9.27
C ASN A 2 5.50 -74.55 -9.34
N ARG A 3 4.82 -73.42 -9.37
CA ARG A 3 4.25 -72.58 -8.29
C ARG A 3 5.05 -72.63 -7.00
N ARG A 4 5.75 -71.49 -6.67
CA ARG A 4 5.65 -70.79 -5.40
C ARG A 4 6.84 -69.81 -5.21
N ASP A 5 6.42 -68.63 -4.83
CA ASP A 5 7.06 -67.67 -3.96
C ASP A 5 8.23 -66.84 -4.49
N PHE A 6 7.87 -65.65 -4.99
CA PHE A 6 8.75 -64.47 -4.91
C PHE A 6 7.99 -63.32 -4.26
N ILE A 7 8.25 -63.08 -2.99
CA ILE A 7 7.76 -61.94 -2.24
C ILE A 7 8.51 -60.72 -2.73
N ALA A 8 7.82 -59.86 -3.50
CA ALA A 8 8.34 -58.54 -3.84
C ALA A 8 8.11 -57.58 -2.65
N ARG A 9 9.20 -57.11 -2.04
CA ARG A 9 9.19 -55.98 -1.13
C ARG A 9 8.96 -54.70 -1.93
N GLY A 10 7.74 -54.20 -1.93
CA GLY A 10 7.43 -52.88 -2.42
C GLY A 10 7.88 -51.80 -1.45
N THR A 11 8.92 -51.07 -1.78
CA THR A 11 9.30 -49.83 -1.14
C THR A 11 8.38 -48.72 -1.70
N THR A 12 7.35 -48.36 -0.95
CA THR A 12 6.56 -47.17 -1.20
C THR A 12 7.42 -45.96 -0.88
N LEU A 13 7.88 -45.27 -1.92
CA LEU A 13 8.39 -43.89 -1.80
C LEU A 13 7.17 -42.98 -1.53
N ALA A 14 7.01 -42.58 -0.29
CA ALA A 14 6.12 -41.50 0.08
C ALA A 14 6.75 -40.19 -0.43
N ALA A 15 6.22 -39.64 -1.49
CA ALA A 15 6.51 -38.27 -1.91
C ALA A 15 5.89 -37.33 -0.86
N SER A 16 6.70 -36.89 0.10
CA SER A 16 6.35 -35.80 0.99
C SER A 16 6.37 -34.51 0.17
N SER A 17 5.21 -34.09 -0.32
CA SER A 17 5.01 -32.71 -0.74
C SER A 17 5.10 -31.82 0.49
N ALA A 18 6.29 -31.30 0.74
CA ALA A 18 6.49 -30.20 1.69
C ALA A 18 5.80 -28.96 1.12
N LEU A 19 4.54 -28.77 1.48
CA LEU A 19 3.91 -27.47 1.44
C LEU A 19 4.76 -26.56 2.34
N ALA A 20 5.50 -25.64 1.72
CA ALA A 20 6.14 -24.56 2.45
C ALA A 20 5.04 -23.83 3.23
N PRO A 21 5.20 -23.57 4.55
CA PRO A 21 4.23 -22.81 5.28
C PRO A 21 4.17 -21.42 4.66
N ALA A 22 3.00 -21.02 4.17
CA ALA A 22 2.69 -19.62 3.93
C ALA A 22 3.05 -18.90 5.24
N LYS A 23 4.08 -18.05 5.22
CA LYS A 23 4.43 -17.20 6.35
C LYS A 23 3.19 -16.38 6.64
N LEU A 24 2.51 -16.72 7.74
CA LEU A 24 1.49 -15.87 8.31
C LEU A 24 2.08 -14.48 8.43
N LEU A 25 1.50 -13.52 7.72
CA LEU A 25 1.70 -12.10 7.97
C LEU A 25 1.57 -11.91 9.48
N SER A 26 2.62 -11.43 10.13
CA SER A 26 2.65 -11.34 11.58
C SER A 26 1.45 -10.51 12.03
N GLN A 27 0.50 -11.15 12.68
CA GLN A 27 -0.60 -10.46 13.34
C GLN A 27 0.04 -9.63 14.45
N ALA A 28 0.14 -8.32 14.23
CA ALA A 28 0.37 -7.40 15.34
C ALA A 28 -0.69 -7.71 16.40
N ALA A 29 -0.26 -7.95 17.64
CA ALA A 29 -1.12 -8.37 18.74
C ALA A 29 -2.37 -7.47 18.80
N ARG A 30 -3.53 -8.06 18.54
CA ARG A 30 -4.83 -7.37 18.60
C ARG A 30 -5.14 -7.18 20.08
N ALA A 31 -5.22 -5.92 20.51
CA ALA A 31 -5.92 -5.61 21.75
C ALA A 31 -7.40 -5.95 21.53
N ASP A 32 -7.95 -6.91 22.31
CA ASP A 32 -9.34 -7.30 22.24
C ASP A 32 -10.25 -6.08 22.45
N GLY A 33 -11.09 -5.77 21.45
CA GLY A 33 -12.10 -4.71 21.52
C GLY A 33 -11.91 -3.52 20.58
N CYS A 34 -10.75 -3.33 19.98
CA CYS A 34 -10.49 -2.18 19.10
C CYS A 34 -10.96 -2.39 17.66
N LEU A 35 -11.55 -1.36 17.04
CA LEU A 35 -11.93 -1.37 15.62
C LEU A 35 -10.71 -1.13 14.72
N GLY A 36 -10.41 -2.07 13.81
CA GLY A 36 -9.39 -1.93 12.77
C GLY A 36 -7.93 -1.96 13.25
N PRO A 37 -6.95 -1.83 12.32
CA PRO A 37 -5.51 -1.85 12.60
C PRO A 37 -5.02 -0.60 13.35
N ALA A 38 -3.85 -0.68 14.00
CA ALA A 38 -3.21 0.51 14.59
C ALA A 38 -2.91 1.54 13.49
N PRO A 39 -3.24 2.84 13.69
CA PRO A 39 -2.94 3.85 12.70
C PRO A 39 -1.42 3.94 12.48
N ALA A 40 -1.04 3.89 11.22
CA ALA A 40 0.31 4.06 10.73
C ALA A 40 0.38 5.35 9.88
N VAL A 41 1.53 5.69 9.33
CA VAL A 41 1.69 6.89 8.50
C VAL A 41 2.38 6.56 7.18
N GLN A 42 1.89 7.13 6.07
CA GLN A 42 2.66 7.23 4.84
C GLN A 42 3.66 8.39 4.99
N LEU A 43 4.96 8.07 4.87
CA LEU A 43 6.05 9.03 5.13
C LEU A 43 6.10 10.19 4.14
N TYR A 44 5.45 10.08 2.99
CA TYR A 44 5.30 11.20 2.06
C TYR A 44 4.63 12.41 2.71
N THR A 45 3.72 12.19 3.66
CA THR A 45 3.09 13.27 4.46
C THR A 45 4.12 14.15 5.15
N VAL A 46 5.13 13.55 5.77
CA VAL A 46 6.16 14.23 6.57
C VAL A 46 7.49 14.39 5.84
N ARG A 47 7.48 14.30 4.49
CA ARG A 47 8.68 14.32 3.63
C ARG A 47 9.63 15.49 3.89
N ASP A 48 9.08 16.69 4.14
CA ASP A 48 9.87 17.87 4.40
C ASP A 48 10.57 17.82 5.78
N ALA A 49 9.89 17.26 6.78
CA ALA A 49 10.48 17.03 8.10
C ALA A 49 11.60 15.98 8.04
N LEU A 50 11.35 14.87 7.33
CA LEU A 50 12.36 13.81 7.10
C LEU A 50 13.59 14.33 6.34
N GLY A 51 13.37 15.19 5.32
CA GLY A 51 14.46 15.79 4.55
C GLY A 51 15.30 16.78 5.35
N ARG A 52 14.73 17.43 6.36
CA ARG A 52 15.46 18.36 7.26
C ARG A 52 16.20 17.62 8.38
N ASP A 53 15.54 16.74 9.09
CA ASP A 53 16.06 15.94 10.19
C ASP A 53 15.33 14.61 10.29
N LEU A 54 15.85 13.58 9.64
CA LEU A 54 15.28 12.24 9.64
C LEU A 54 15.02 11.71 11.07
N ARG A 55 16.05 11.79 11.95
CA ARG A 55 15.95 11.23 13.29
C ARG A 55 14.99 12.01 14.19
N GLY A 56 14.95 13.33 14.06
CA GLY A 56 13.98 14.19 14.74
C GLY A 56 12.54 13.91 14.31
N ALA A 57 12.31 13.77 13.01
CA ALA A 57 11.00 13.42 12.47
C ALA A 57 10.53 12.05 12.96
N LEU A 58 11.41 11.04 12.97
CA LEU A 58 11.06 9.70 13.48
C LEU A 58 10.72 9.72 14.98
N ARG A 59 11.47 10.48 15.81
CA ARG A 59 11.12 10.67 17.22
C ARG A 59 9.76 11.32 17.38
N SER A 60 9.47 12.39 16.62
CA SER A 60 8.17 13.06 16.66
C SER A 60 7.01 12.14 16.26
N LEU A 61 7.20 11.28 15.26
CA LEU A 61 6.22 10.25 14.90
C LEU A 61 6.00 9.25 16.05
N ARG A 62 7.06 8.84 16.74
CA ARG A 62 6.94 7.96 17.92
C ARG A 62 6.20 8.64 19.08
N GLU A 63 6.45 9.92 19.31
CA GLU A 63 5.75 10.72 20.34
C GLU A 63 4.26 10.87 20.04
N ILE A 64 3.86 10.87 18.74
CA ILE A 64 2.46 10.79 18.31
C ILE A 64 1.84 9.43 18.62
N GLY A 65 2.65 8.36 18.66
CA GLY A 65 2.19 6.98 18.84
C GLY A 65 2.33 6.12 17.57
N ILE A 66 2.95 6.62 16.51
CA ILE A 66 3.18 5.86 15.29
C ILE A 66 4.24 4.78 15.53
N VAL A 67 3.89 3.53 15.23
CA VAL A 67 4.76 2.35 15.36
C VAL A 67 5.02 1.66 14.02
N GLU A 68 4.27 2.02 13.00
CA GLU A 68 4.41 1.49 11.65
C GLU A 68 4.32 2.64 10.63
N ALA A 69 5.12 2.58 9.59
CA ALA A 69 5.12 3.58 8.53
C ALA A 69 5.25 2.93 7.16
N GLU A 70 4.83 3.62 6.14
CA GLU A 70 5.05 3.27 4.76
C GLU A 70 6.08 4.20 4.14
N LEU A 71 7.03 3.63 3.39
CA LEU A 71 8.03 4.37 2.63
C LEU A 71 7.49 4.82 1.27
N TYR A 72 8.19 5.76 0.66
CA TYR A 72 7.98 6.20 -0.72
C TYR A 72 9.30 6.42 -1.44
N GLY A 73 9.26 6.52 -2.78
CA GLY A 73 10.42 6.92 -3.58
C GLY A 73 11.41 5.80 -3.86
N LEU A 74 11.01 4.53 -3.75
CA LEU A 74 11.85 3.39 -4.10
C LEU A 74 11.80 3.17 -5.61
N ASN A 75 12.69 3.81 -6.38
CA ASN A 75 12.57 3.92 -7.84
C ASN A 75 13.68 3.19 -8.63
N GLY A 76 14.56 2.45 -7.98
CA GLY A 76 15.61 1.70 -8.67
C GLY A 76 17.00 1.81 -8.02
N PRO A 77 18.06 1.27 -8.67
CA PRO A 77 19.38 1.18 -8.08
C PRO A 77 20.07 2.53 -7.84
N GLU A 78 19.72 3.56 -8.59
CA GLU A 78 20.19 4.93 -8.36
C GLU A 78 19.70 5.52 -7.03
N ASN A 79 18.61 4.96 -6.50
CA ASN A 79 18.05 5.29 -5.19
C ASN A 79 18.50 4.34 -4.08
N ALA A 80 19.66 3.70 -4.22
CA ALA A 80 20.25 2.86 -3.17
C ALA A 80 20.43 3.61 -1.83
N THR A 81 20.34 4.95 -1.87
CA THR A 81 20.22 5.81 -0.69
C THR A 81 18.84 6.46 -0.67
N LEU A 82 18.09 6.23 0.41
CA LEU A 82 16.84 6.93 0.72
C LEU A 82 17.10 7.90 1.86
N PHE A 83 16.65 9.13 1.74
CA PHE A 83 16.94 10.19 2.71
C PHE A 83 18.45 10.36 2.99
N GLY A 84 19.30 10.14 1.97
CA GLY A 84 20.76 10.22 2.09
C GLY A 84 21.43 9.04 2.81
N LEU A 85 20.68 7.98 3.13
CA LEU A 85 21.20 6.80 3.82
C LEU A 85 21.10 5.54 2.94
N PRO A 86 22.10 4.64 3.00
CA PRO A 86 21.95 3.28 2.49
C PRO A 86 20.78 2.54 3.19
N ALA A 87 20.14 1.62 2.50
CA ALA A 87 18.97 0.90 3.01
C ALA A 87 19.15 0.28 4.42
N ARG A 88 20.31 -0.31 4.69
CA ARG A 88 20.61 -0.89 6.02
C ARG A 88 20.72 0.15 7.13
N ASP A 89 21.25 1.33 6.83
CA ASP A 89 21.39 2.42 7.80
C ASP A 89 20.04 3.09 8.05
N LEU A 90 19.23 3.22 6.99
CA LEU A 90 17.86 3.69 7.08
C LEU A 90 17.02 2.71 7.93
N LYS A 91 17.12 1.40 7.66
CA LYS A 91 16.44 0.39 8.50
C LYS A 91 16.82 0.52 9.97
N ARG A 92 18.11 0.69 10.25
CA ARG A 92 18.60 0.88 11.65
C ARG A 92 17.98 2.13 12.27
N ALA A 93 17.87 3.25 11.53
CA ALA A 93 17.24 4.46 12.03
C ALA A 93 15.76 4.24 12.40
N PHE A 94 15.01 3.46 11.61
CA PHE A 94 13.66 3.06 11.95
C PHE A 94 13.60 2.16 13.17
N ASP A 95 14.45 1.11 13.24
CA ASP A 95 14.50 0.17 14.35
C ASP A 95 14.84 0.86 15.69
N GLU A 96 15.82 1.78 15.69
CA GLU A 96 16.22 2.59 16.87
C GLU A 96 15.07 3.48 17.38
N ASN A 97 14.15 3.87 16.52
CA ASN A 97 12.95 4.62 16.88
C ASN A 97 11.72 3.72 17.09
N GLY A 98 11.84 2.40 16.99
CA GLY A 98 10.75 1.45 17.17
C GLY A 98 9.63 1.62 16.12
N ILE A 99 9.96 2.03 14.89
CA ILE A 99 9.04 2.16 13.76
C ILE A 99 9.32 1.03 12.78
N ARG A 100 8.31 0.21 12.48
CA ARG A 100 8.38 -0.83 11.46
C ARG A 100 7.95 -0.26 10.10
N VAL A 101 8.59 -0.71 9.03
CA VAL A 101 8.27 -0.28 7.67
C VAL A 101 7.98 -1.52 6.81
N PRO A 102 6.71 -1.94 6.71
CA PRO A 102 6.36 -3.16 5.96
C PRO A 102 6.14 -2.94 4.48
N ILE A 103 5.79 -1.73 4.04
CA ILE A 103 5.41 -1.41 2.65
C ILE A 103 6.18 -0.17 2.17
N SER A 104 6.44 -0.10 0.87
CA SER A 104 6.96 1.09 0.19
C SER A 104 6.27 1.31 -1.15
N HIS A 105 5.97 2.56 -1.47
CA HIS A 105 5.68 2.95 -2.84
C HIS A 105 6.92 2.85 -3.72
N ILE A 106 6.72 2.37 -4.96
CA ILE A 106 7.72 2.28 -6.01
C ILE A 106 7.34 3.15 -7.21
N GLY A 107 8.30 3.44 -8.07
CA GLY A 107 8.09 4.27 -9.27
C GLY A 107 7.13 3.64 -10.27
N GLY A 108 6.51 4.50 -11.07
CA GLY A 108 5.45 4.14 -12.00
C GLY A 108 5.89 3.43 -13.28
N ASP A 109 7.18 3.39 -13.61
CA ASP A 109 7.70 2.69 -14.80
C ASP A 109 7.78 1.16 -14.63
N LEU A 110 7.86 0.67 -13.39
CA LEU A 110 7.83 -0.75 -13.02
C LEU A 110 9.01 -1.59 -13.62
N MET A 111 10.12 -0.96 -14.01
CA MET A 111 11.16 -1.59 -14.82
C MET A 111 12.27 -2.31 -14.03
N SER A 112 12.40 -2.12 -12.72
CA SER A 112 13.58 -2.52 -11.95
C SER A 112 13.29 -3.49 -10.80
N SER A 113 12.40 -4.47 -11.00
CA SER A 113 11.93 -5.37 -9.92
C SER A 113 13.08 -6.07 -9.15
N GLY A 114 14.17 -6.43 -9.81
CA GLY A 114 15.33 -7.10 -9.18
C GLY A 114 16.05 -6.20 -8.17
N ALA A 115 16.47 -5.03 -8.59
CA ALA A 115 17.20 -4.08 -7.73
C ALA A 115 16.32 -3.54 -6.60
N ILE A 116 15.04 -3.25 -6.89
CA ILE A 116 14.06 -2.84 -5.88
C ILE A 116 13.87 -3.95 -4.84
N ALA A 117 13.77 -5.22 -5.26
CA ALA A 117 13.61 -6.34 -4.35
C ALA A 117 14.80 -6.51 -3.39
N ASP A 118 16.03 -6.24 -3.85
CA ASP A 118 17.21 -6.31 -2.99
C ASP A 118 17.22 -5.20 -1.93
N ILE A 119 16.83 -3.97 -2.31
CA ILE A 119 16.66 -2.85 -1.38
C ILE A 119 15.50 -3.13 -0.41
N ALA A 120 14.36 -3.60 -0.93
CA ALA A 120 13.18 -3.96 -0.13
C ALA A 120 13.54 -5.01 0.95
N ARG A 121 14.32 -6.01 0.58
CA ARG A 121 14.81 -7.04 1.50
C ARG A 121 15.74 -6.46 2.56
N ALA A 122 16.64 -5.55 2.18
CA ALA A 122 17.55 -4.88 3.11
C ALA A 122 16.81 -3.98 4.10
N LEU A 123 15.68 -3.39 3.71
CA LEU A 123 14.77 -2.61 4.54
C LEU A 123 13.84 -3.48 5.38
N GLY A 124 13.67 -4.76 5.04
CA GLY A 124 12.73 -5.67 5.70
C GLY A 124 11.28 -5.46 5.26
N LEU A 125 11.06 -4.96 4.04
CA LEU A 125 9.72 -4.78 3.48
C LEU A 125 9.04 -6.13 3.22
N GLU A 126 7.72 -6.16 3.34
CA GLU A 126 6.83 -7.29 3.03
C GLU A 126 6.17 -7.11 1.66
N ALA A 127 5.92 -5.84 1.28
CA ALA A 127 5.26 -5.49 0.05
C ALA A 127 5.83 -4.22 -0.58
N VAL A 128 5.58 -4.07 -1.88
CA VAL A 128 5.78 -2.83 -2.63
C VAL A 128 4.51 -2.51 -3.42
N CYS A 129 4.15 -1.22 -3.48
CA CYS A 129 2.96 -0.77 -4.21
C CYS A 129 3.33 0.26 -5.26
N VAL A 130 2.84 0.09 -6.49
CA VAL A 130 2.91 1.16 -7.49
C VAL A 130 1.82 2.18 -7.20
N ALA A 131 2.23 3.45 -7.01
CA ALA A 131 1.30 4.51 -6.63
C ALA A 131 0.72 5.28 -7.82
N LEU A 132 1.43 5.38 -8.92
CA LEU A 132 0.95 6.08 -10.13
C LEU A 132 1.70 5.54 -11.34
N PRO A 133 1.16 4.54 -12.03
CA PRO A 133 1.74 4.05 -13.28
C PRO A 133 1.90 5.18 -14.31
N SER A 134 2.93 5.06 -15.15
CA SER A 134 3.22 6.03 -16.21
C SER A 134 2.06 6.27 -17.16
N GLU A 135 1.16 5.31 -17.27
CA GLU A 135 -0.07 5.37 -18.06
C GLU A 135 -1.09 6.40 -17.54
N PHE A 136 -0.99 6.78 -16.25
CA PHE A 136 -1.84 7.78 -15.59
C PHE A 136 -1.09 9.05 -15.20
N SER A 137 0.14 9.21 -15.67
CA SER A 137 0.94 10.41 -15.44
C SER A 137 1.41 11.05 -16.74
N GLY A 138 1.60 12.36 -16.71
CA GLY A 138 2.02 13.11 -17.87
C GLY A 138 2.48 14.52 -17.51
N THR A 139 2.62 15.34 -18.56
CA THR A 139 2.95 16.76 -18.42
C THR A 139 1.87 17.59 -19.08
N VAL A 140 1.30 18.53 -18.33
CA VAL A 140 0.36 19.53 -18.83
C VAL A 140 0.96 20.90 -18.53
N ASP A 141 1.08 21.74 -19.55
CA ASP A 141 1.72 23.07 -19.47
C ASP A 141 3.12 23.05 -18.79
N GLY A 142 3.92 22.03 -19.14
CA GLY A 142 5.27 21.86 -18.60
C GLY A 142 5.35 21.38 -17.14
N ARG A 143 4.22 21.04 -16.52
CA ARG A 143 4.14 20.55 -15.13
C ARG A 143 3.65 19.13 -15.07
N PHE A 144 4.14 18.37 -14.10
CA PHE A 144 3.60 17.04 -13.81
C PHE A 144 2.10 17.11 -13.54
N ALA A 145 1.36 16.17 -14.14
CA ALA A 145 -0.08 16.03 -13.96
C ALA A 145 -0.50 14.56 -13.95
N MET A 146 -1.52 14.24 -13.18
CA MET A 146 -2.27 13.00 -13.32
C MET A 146 -3.17 13.16 -14.57
N VAL A 147 -3.11 12.20 -15.48
CA VAL A 147 -3.86 12.22 -16.75
C VAL A 147 -4.67 10.94 -16.92
N PRO A 148 -5.86 10.99 -17.53
CA PRO A 148 -6.64 9.78 -17.79
C PRO A 148 -5.90 8.82 -18.73
N ALA A 149 -6.19 7.54 -18.64
CA ALA A 149 -5.75 6.56 -19.65
C ALA A 149 -6.27 6.95 -21.04
N LYS A 150 -5.51 6.59 -22.07
CA LYS A 150 -5.82 6.99 -23.47
C LYS A 150 -6.88 6.10 -24.14
N GLY A 151 -7.16 4.91 -23.57
CA GLY A 151 -8.13 3.96 -24.11
C GLY A 151 -7.87 2.54 -23.63
N ARG A 152 -8.73 1.63 -24.05
CA ARG A 152 -8.72 0.21 -23.65
C ARG A 152 -7.39 -0.48 -23.94
N ALA A 153 -6.78 -0.27 -25.10
CA ALA A 153 -5.52 -0.91 -25.48
C ALA A 153 -4.37 -0.57 -24.51
N GLN A 154 -4.36 0.66 -23.95
CA GLN A 154 -3.39 1.04 -22.94
C GLN A 154 -3.65 0.30 -21.61
N LEU A 155 -4.91 0.14 -21.23
CA LEU A 155 -5.31 -0.60 -20.04
C LEU A 155 -4.99 -2.08 -20.14
N ASP A 156 -5.18 -2.70 -21.33
CA ASP A 156 -4.79 -4.10 -21.61
C ASP A 156 -3.28 -4.27 -21.38
N GLY A 157 -2.46 -3.41 -21.98
CA GLY A 157 -1.01 -3.43 -21.82
C GLY A 157 -0.56 -3.22 -20.36
N LEU A 158 -1.23 -2.32 -19.63
CA LEU A 158 -0.94 -2.11 -18.22
C LEU A 158 -1.32 -3.34 -17.37
N ALA A 159 -2.47 -3.97 -17.60
CA ALA A 159 -2.88 -5.18 -16.88
C ALA A 159 -1.88 -6.33 -17.08
N GLU A 160 -1.42 -6.56 -18.31
CA GLU A 160 -0.37 -7.53 -18.62
C GLU A 160 0.94 -7.21 -17.88
N LYS A 161 1.34 -5.93 -17.90
CA LYS A 161 2.54 -5.43 -17.21
C LYS A 161 2.45 -5.66 -15.70
N LEU A 162 1.31 -5.31 -15.07
CA LEU A 162 1.07 -5.52 -13.65
C LEU A 162 1.15 -7.00 -13.26
N ASN A 163 0.51 -7.89 -14.03
CA ASN A 163 0.58 -9.34 -13.80
C ASN A 163 2.01 -9.87 -13.90
N ARG A 164 2.79 -9.42 -14.90
CA ARG A 164 4.20 -9.80 -15.06
C ARG A 164 5.03 -9.36 -13.87
N VAL A 165 4.94 -8.08 -13.51
CA VAL A 165 5.68 -7.48 -12.38
C VAL A 165 5.29 -8.11 -11.05
N GLY A 166 4.00 -8.36 -10.82
CA GLY A 166 3.53 -9.06 -9.64
C GLY A 166 4.14 -10.46 -9.49
N ARG A 167 4.27 -11.19 -10.60
CA ARG A 167 4.96 -12.49 -10.62
C ARG A 167 6.43 -12.37 -10.25
N GLU A 168 7.13 -11.38 -10.81
CA GLU A 168 8.55 -11.13 -10.53
C GLU A 168 8.79 -10.79 -9.04
N TYR A 169 7.92 -10.00 -8.40
CA TYR A 169 8.01 -9.71 -6.97
C TYR A 169 7.67 -10.93 -6.11
N ARG A 170 6.60 -11.65 -6.45
CA ARG A 170 6.24 -12.89 -5.75
C ARG A 170 7.39 -13.91 -5.77
N ASP A 171 8.04 -14.10 -6.92
CA ASP A 171 9.15 -15.04 -7.07
C ASP A 171 10.38 -14.61 -6.24
N ARG A 172 10.42 -13.34 -5.79
CA ARG A 172 11.41 -12.79 -4.85
C ARG A 172 10.94 -12.71 -3.40
N GLY A 173 9.74 -13.24 -3.11
CA GLY A 173 9.17 -13.29 -1.76
C GLY A 173 8.54 -11.98 -1.29
N LEU A 174 8.18 -11.08 -2.21
CA LEU A 174 7.51 -9.81 -1.93
C LEU A 174 6.08 -9.81 -2.51
N THR A 175 5.18 -9.18 -1.79
CA THR A 175 3.84 -8.86 -2.31
C THR A 175 3.93 -7.62 -3.19
N PHE A 176 3.23 -7.63 -4.34
CA PHE A 176 3.07 -6.47 -5.20
C PHE A 176 1.65 -5.94 -5.13
N GLY A 177 1.49 -4.63 -4.99
CA GLY A 177 0.21 -3.95 -4.90
C GLY A 177 0.07 -2.78 -5.86
N TYR A 178 -1.18 -2.35 -6.06
CA TYR A 178 -1.57 -1.17 -6.80
C TYR A 178 -2.29 -0.21 -5.87
N HIS A 179 -1.80 1.05 -5.81
CA HIS A 179 -2.41 2.16 -5.08
C HIS A 179 -3.17 3.06 -6.05
N ASN A 180 -4.44 3.34 -5.76
CA ASN A 180 -5.28 4.16 -6.61
C ASN A 180 -5.19 5.66 -6.30
N HIS A 181 -5.43 6.44 -7.35
CA HIS A 181 -5.81 7.86 -7.25
C HIS A 181 -7.22 8.07 -7.83
N HIS A 182 -7.69 9.32 -7.87
CA HIS A 182 -8.99 9.64 -8.46
C HIS A 182 -9.03 9.48 -9.98
N ILE A 183 -7.88 9.64 -10.64
CA ILE A 183 -7.79 9.68 -12.10
C ILE A 183 -8.16 8.33 -12.75
N GLU A 184 -7.90 7.22 -12.08
CA GLU A 184 -8.26 5.87 -12.54
C GLU A 184 -9.76 5.61 -12.54
N PHE A 185 -10.55 6.52 -11.94
CA PHE A 185 -12.02 6.47 -11.96
C PHE A 185 -12.63 7.35 -13.05
N THR A 186 -11.82 8.13 -13.78
CA THR A 186 -12.26 8.87 -14.96
C THR A 186 -12.56 7.90 -16.10
N ARG A 187 -13.81 7.88 -16.55
CA ARG A 187 -14.24 6.96 -17.62
C ARG A 187 -13.52 7.20 -18.92
N VAL A 188 -13.06 6.11 -19.53
CA VAL A 188 -12.41 6.07 -20.84
C VAL A 188 -13.08 4.99 -21.67
N GLU A 189 -13.61 5.33 -22.85
CA GLU A 189 -14.34 4.39 -23.73
C GLU A 189 -15.45 3.61 -23.01
N GLY A 190 -16.14 4.27 -22.06
CA GLY A 190 -17.20 3.66 -21.25
C GLY A 190 -16.71 2.81 -20.07
N LEU A 191 -15.42 2.52 -19.97
CA LEU A 191 -14.79 1.76 -18.90
C LEU A 191 -14.42 2.68 -17.71
N VAL A 192 -14.43 2.14 -16.49
CA VAL A 192 -13.74 2.71 -15.34
C VAL A 192 -12.37 2.01 -15.28
N PRO A 193 -11.25 2.73 -15.53
CA PRO A 193 -9.91 2.13 -15.63
C PRO A 193 -9.53 1.27 -14.42
N TYR A 194 -9.80 1.74 -13.20
CA TYR A 194 -9.51 0.98 -12.00
C TYR A 194 -10.23 -0.38 -11.97
N ASP A 195 -11.55 -0.38 -12.20
CA ASP A 195 -12.35 -1.61 -12.24
C ASP A 195 -11.87 -2.56 -13.34
N TYR A 196 -11.52 -2.00 -14.50
CA TYR A 196 -10.99 -2.75 -15.62
C TYR A 196 -9.67 -3.44 -15.27
N LEU A 197 -8.72 -2.71 -14.68
CA LEU A 197 -7.42 -3.24 -14.25
C LEU A 197 -7.60 -4.33 -13.20
N MET A 198 -8.45 -4.09 -12.18
CA MET A 198 -8.69 -5.10 -11.13
C MET A 198 -9.36 -6.36 -11.67
N SER A 199 -10.19 -6.25 -12.71
CA SER A 199 -10.84 -7.42 -13.34
C SER A 199 -9.92 -8.19 -14.30
N ASN A 200 -8.86 -7.55 -14.82
CA ASN A 200 -7.92 -8.14 -15.78
C ASN A 200 -6.53 -8.44 -15.17
N THR A 201 -6.41 -8.33 -13.85
CA THR A 201 -5.19 -8.71 -13.11
C THR A 201 -5.47 -9.84 -12.14
N ASP A 202 -4.50 -10.76 -12.02
CA ASP A 202 -4.55 -11.89 -11.10
C ASP A 202 -4.52 -11.39 -9.64
N PRO A 203 -5.54 -11.67 -8.81
CA PRO A 203 -5.61 -11.21 -7.42
C PRO A 203 -4.51 -11.79 -6.52
N ASP A 204 -3.84 -12.85 -6.92
CA ASP A 204 -2.70 -13.40 -6.19
C ASP A 204 -1.36 -12.75 -6.56
N LEU A 205 -1.32 -12.08 -7.71
CA LEU A 205 -0.14 -11.37 -8.19
C LEU A 205 -0.20 -9.86 -7.91
N VAL A 206 -1.39 -9.27 -8.02
CA VAL A 206 -1.60 -7.83 -7.87
C VAL A 206 -2.59 -7.59 -6.75
N LYS A 207 -2.10 -7.22 -5.59
CA LYS A 207 -2.89 -6.81 -4.43
C LYS A 207 -3.34 -5.34 -4.57
N ILE A 208 -4.15 -4.88 -3.64
CA ILE A 208 -4.69 -3.53 -3.62
C ILE A 208 -4.21 -2.82 -2.35
N GLU A 209 -3.71 -1.62 -2.53
CA GLU A 209 -3.60 -0.61 -1.48
C GLU A 209 -4.64 0.46 -1.77
N LEU A 210 -5.72 0.47 -1.00
CA LEU A 210 -6.91 1.27 -1.31
C LEU A 210 -6.83 2.65 -0.65
N ASP A 211 -6.80 3.71 -1.45
CA ASP A 211 -6.87 5.08 -0.94
C ASP A 211 -8.32 5.55 -0.85
N VAL A 212 -8.81 5.71 0.39
CA VAL A 212 -10.20 6.09 0.66
C VAL A 212 -10.50 7.56 0.32
N GLY A 213 -9.50 8.45 0.46
CA GLY A 213 -9.63 9.87 0.12
C GLY A 213 -9.71 10.09 -1.38
N TRP A 214 -8.90 9.38 -2.15
CA TRP A 214 -8.97 9.46 -3.61
C TRP A 214 -10.23 8.82 -4.18
N LEU A 215 -10.78 7.76 -3.55
CA LEU A 215 -12.09 7.24 -3.89
C LEU A 215 -13.17 8.29 -3.67
N ALA A 216 -13.18 8.94 -2.49
CA ALA A 216 -14.15 10.00 -2.18
C ALA A 216 -14.02 11.19 -3.14
N THR A 217 -12.80 11.58 -3.52
CA THR A 217 -12.53 12.61 -4.55
C THR A 217 -13.16 12.24 -5.90
N ALA A 218 -13.15 10.96 -6.26
CA ALA A 218 -13.79 10.44 -7.47
C ALA A 218 -15.30 10.23 -7.33
N GLY A 219 -15.91 10.53 -6.18
CA GLY A 219 -17.33 10.31 -5.91
C GLY A 219 -17.69 8.84 -5.71
N VAL A 220 -16.74 8.01 -5.30
CA VAL A 220 -16.89 6.56 -5.10
C VAL A 220 -16.92 6.25 -3.61
N ASP A 221 -17.83 5.36 -3.18
CA ASP A 221 -17.95 4.93 -1.79
C ASP A 221 -16.80 4.00 -1.38
N PRO A 222 -15.90 4.42 -0.46
CA PRO A 222 -14.77 3.61 -0.02
C PRO A 222 -15.19 2.31 0.69
N VAL A 223 -16.29 2.33 1.46
CA VAL A 223 -16.79 1.16 2.20
C VAL A 223 -17.26 0.08 1.25
N ALA A 224 -17.99 0.48 0.21
CA ALA A 224 -18.44 -0.46 -0.83
C ALA A 224 -17.26 -1.08 -1.58
N TYR A 225 -16.22 -0.29 -1.86
CA TYR A 225 -15.00 -0.79 -2.54
C TYR A 225 -14.19 -1.73 -1.66
N LEU A 226 -14.03 -1.44 -0.37
CA LEU A 226 -13.40 -2.36 0.58
C LEU A 226 -14.07 -3.74 0.59
N ARG A 227 -15.41 -3.75 0.66
CA ARG A 227 -16.17 -5.00 0.65
C ARG A 227 -16.09 -5.73 -0.68
N ARG A 228 -16.15 -4.99 -1.79
CA ARG A 228 -16.04 -5.57 -3.15
C ARG A 228 -14.72 -6.29 -3.38
N HIS A 229 -13.63 -5.78 -2.79
CA HIS A 229 -12.28 -6.32 -2.96
C HIS A 229 -11.76 -7.05 -1.71
N ALA A 230 -12.67 -7.57 -0.86
CA ALA A 230 -12.31 -8.36 0.32
C ALA A 230 -11.31 -9.48 -0.01
N GLY A 231 -10.27 -9.63 0.82
CA GLY A 231 -9.19 -10.61 0.63
C GLY A 231 -8.11 -10.20 -0.39
N ARG A 232 -8.31 -9.11 -1.16
CA ARG A 232 -7.33 -8.57 -2.10
C ARG A 232 -6.63 -7.31 -1.55
N VAL A 233 -7.30 -6.56 -0.66
CA VAL A 233 -6.77 -5.32 -0.06
C VAL A 233 -5.77 -5.67 1.04
N ILE A 234 -4.53 -5.17 0.92
CA ILE A 234 -3.44 -5.38 1.90
C ILE A 234 -3.20 -4.18 2.81
N ALA A 235 -3.61 -3.00 2.39
CA ALA A 235 -3.51 -1.76 3.16
C ALA A 235 -4.53 -0.74 2.66
N CYS A 236 -4.82 0.26 3.50
CA CYS A 236 -5.57 1.45 3.10
C CYS A 236 -4.77 2.71 3.38
N HIS A 237 -4.85 3.70 2.50
CA HIS A 237 -4.51 5.07 2.84
C HIS A 237 -5.73 5.76 3.42
N LEU A 238 -5.55 6.29 4.61
CA LEU A 238 -6.58 6.95 5.39
C LEU A 238 -6.41 8.47 5.23
N LYS A 239 -6.84 8.97 4.08
CA LYS A 239 -6.98 10.40 3.78
C LYS A 239 -8.45 10.76 3.94
N ASP A 240 -8.76 11.89 4.56
CA ASP A 240 -10.12 12.44 4.53
C ASP A 240 -10.28 13.40 3.35
N TYR A 241 -11.52 13.67 2.98
CA TYR A 241 -11.86 14.52 1.86
C TYR A 241 -12.85 15.60 2.29
N ASP A 242 -12.46 16.88 2.10
CA ASP A 242 -13.36 18.01 2.34
C ASP A 242 -13.78 18.66 1.01
N PRO A 243 -15.00 18.39 0.51
CA PRO A 243 -15.50 18.98 -0.72
C PRO A 243 -15.71 20.49 -0.64
N LYS A 244 -15.76 21.08 0.58
CA LYS A 244 -15.99 22.51 0.79
C LYS A 244 -14.74 23.35 0.55
N ILE A 245 -13.56 22.74 0.52
CA ILE A 245 -12.32 23.46 0.21
C ILE A 245 -12.37 23.92 -1.24
N ALA A 246 -12.35 25.24 -1.44
CA ALA A 246 -12.34 25.87 -2.75
C ALA A 246 -10.95 25.77 -3.38
N SER A 247 -10.68 24.68 -4.09
CA SER A 247 -9.41 24.46 -4.81
C SER A 247 -9.64 23.64 -6.06
N ASP A 248 -8.98 24.05 -7.17
CA ASP A 248 -8.91 23.27 -8.42
C ASP A 248 -7.82 22.19 -8.35
N VAL A 249 -7.01 22.19 -7.27
CA VAL A 249 -5.98 21.18 -7.01
C VAL A 249 -6.58 20.11 -6.09
N PRO A 250 -6.89 18.89 -6.60
CA PRO A 250 -7.57 17.86 -5.81
C PRO A 250 -6.84 17.51 -4.51
N GLN A 251 -5.51 17.49 -4.53
CA GLN A 251 -4.67 17.19 -3.35
C GLN A 251 -4.91 18.13 -2.16
N ARG A 252 -5.30 19.39 -2.43
CA ARG A 252 -5.60 20.36 -1.35
C ARG A 252 -6.92 20.11 -0.64
N LYS A 253 -7.79 19.26 -1.22
CA LYS A 253 -9.05 18.83 -0.61
C LYS A 253 -8.89 17.57 0.26
N LEU A 254 -7.71 16.95 0.20
CA LEU A 254 -7.35 15.83 1.05
C LEU A 254 -6.79 16.36 2.35
N VAL A 255 -7.45 15.99 3.44
CA VAL A 255 -7.21 16.51 4.79
C VAL A 255 -6.98 15.35 5.77
N PRO A 256 -6.49 15.60 6.99
CA PRO A 256 -6.32 14.54 7.98
C PRO A 256 -7.64 13.83 8.32
N PRO A 257 -7.62 12.52 8.62
CA PRO A 257 -8.79 11.78 9.10
C PRO A 257 -9.55 12.52 10.21
N GLY A 258 -10.88 12.67 10.03
CA GLY A 258 -11.76 13.39 10.93
C GLY A 258 -11.87 14.90 10.69
N SER A 259 -11.22 15.42 9.65
CA SER A 259 -11.28 16.85 9.27
C SER A 259 -12.13 17.08 8.01
N GLY A 260 -12.62 16.04 7.38
CA GLY A 260 -13.43 16.09 6.15
C GLY A 260 -14.80 15.46 6.31
N SER A 261 -15.24 14.71 5.33
CA SER A 261 -16.59 14.17 5.19
C SER A 261 -16.68 12.64 5.18
N ILE A 262 -15.56 11.92 5.22
CA ILE A 262 -15.55 10.46 5.18
C ILE A 262 -15.95 9.90 6.55
N ASP A 263 -16.87 8.94 6.56
CA ASP A 263 -17.22 8.19 7.77
C ASP A 263 -16.14 7.14 8.09
N PHE A 264 -15.13 7.56 8.87
CA PHE A 264 -14.05 6.67 9.29
C PHE A 264 -14.49 5.56 10.24
N ALA A 265 -15.61 5.71 10.96
CA ALA A 265 -16.14 4.61 11.75
C ALA A 265 -16.60 3.46 10.83
N ALA A 266 -17.30 3.79 9.75
CA ALA A 266 -17.71 2.83 8.73
C ALA A 266 -16.52 2.24 7.96
N VAL A 267 -15.50 3.05 7.62
CA VAL A 267 -14.27 2.59 6.96
C VAL A 267 -13.51 1.59 7.84
N LEU A 268 -13.27 1.92 9.12
CA LEU A 268 -12.57 1.02 10.05
C LEU A 268 -13.35 -0.26 10.31
N ALA A 269 -14.68 -0.19 10.38
CA ALA A 269 -15.54 -1.37 10.50
C ALA A 269 -15.42 -2.28 9.26
N ALA A 270 -15.42 -1.71 8.05
CA ALA A 270 -15.24 -2.45 6.81
C ALA A 270 -13.84 -3.04 6.68
N MET A 271 -12.78 -2.31 7.07
CA MET A 271 -11.41 -2.85 7.13
C MET A 271 -11.31 -4.06 8.05
N ARG A 272 -11.98 -4.02 9.22
CA ARG A 272 -12.03 -5.16 10.13
C ARG A 272 -12.81 -6.34 9.54
N GLU A 273 -13.99 -6.07 8.97
CA GLU A 273 -14.84 -7.06 8.30
C GLU A 273 -14.07 -7.80 7.19
N THR A 274 -13.34 -7.04 6.36
CA THR A 274 -12.59 -7.56 5.21
C THR A 274 -11.15 -7.97 5.56
N GLN A 275 -10.78 -7.91 6.84
CA GLN A 275 -9.46 -8.29 7.37
C GLN A 275 -8.28 -7.50 6.78
N VAL A 276 -8.48 -6.24 6.42
CA VAL A 276 -7.39 -5.35 5.97
C VAL A 276 -6.44 -5.06 7.15
N PRO A 277 -5.16 -5.45 7.05
CA PRO A 277 -4.27 -5.46 8.21
C PRO A 277 -3.68 -4.10 8.58
N ARG A 278 -3.69 -3.10 7.65
CA ARG A 278 -2.97 -1.83 7.81
C ARG A 278 -3.79 -0.64 7.33
N GLY A 279 -3.60 0.51 8.01
CA GLY A 279 -4.14 1.79 7.59
C GLY A 279 -3.10 2.89 7.80
N PHE A 280 -2.70 3.56 6.72
CA PHE A 280 -1.69 4.62 6.72
C PHE A 280 -2.37 5.99 6.63
N ILE A 281 -2.19 6.83 7.63
CA ILE A 281 -2.58 8.24 7.58
C ILE A 281 -1.74 8.92 6.51
N GLU A 282 -2.39 9.64 5.60
CA GLU A 282 -1.67 10.45 4.62
C GLU A 282 -2.39 11.77 4.33
N VAL A 283 -1.59 12.82 4.13
CA VAL A 283 -2.01 14.14 3.64
C VAL A 283 -1.01 14.59 2.59
N ASP A 284 -1.48 14.82 1.35
CA ASP A 284 -0.59 15.14 0.22
C ASP A 284 0.00 16.54 0.31
N VAL A 285 -0.79 17.52 0.80
CA VAL A 285 -0.40 18.92 0.96
C VAL A 285 -0.76 19.37 2.37
N SER A 286 0.24 19.72 3.16
CA SER A 286 0.07 20.11 4.56
C SER A 286 0.97 21.28 4.90
N ASP A 287 0.45 22.25 5.66
CA ASP A 287 1.23 23.36 6.22
C ASP A 287 1.95 22.94 7.52
N ASP A 288 1.42 21.95 8.25
CA ASP A 288 2.04 21.33 9.44
C ASP A 288 1.76 19.82 9.45
N ALA A 289 2.61 19.08 8.76
CA ALA A 289 2.43 17.65 8.54
C ALA A 289 2.41 16.82 9.84
N LEU A 290 3.24 17.16 10.82
CA LEU A 290 3.26 16.42 12.11
C LEU A 290 2.00 16.68 12.92
N LEU A 291 1.47 17.91 12.88
CA LEU A 291 0.18 18.23 13.50
C LEU A 291 -0.97 17.49 12.82
N ASP A 292 -0.96 17.40 11.50
CA ASP A 292 -1.98 16.69 10.74
C ASP A 292 -1.94 15.17 11.01
N VAL A 293 -0.76 14.57 11.08
CA VAL A 293 -0.60 13.17 11.50
C VAL A 293 -1.16 12.97 12.92
N ARG A 294 -0.85 13.89 13.86
CA ARG A 294 -1.36 13.83 15.24
C ARG A 294 -2.89 13.91 15.29
N ARG A 295 -3.49 14.83 14.53
CA ARG A 295 -4.96 14.98 14.43
C ARG A 295 -5.62 13.70 13.92
N GLY A 296 -5.14 13.19 12.77
CA GLY A 296 -5.65 11.95 12.18
C GLY A 296 -5.48 10.76 13.12
N HIS A 297 -4.31 10.61 13.73
CA HIS A 297 -4.03 9.55 14.70
C HIS A 297 -5.00 9.61 15.89
N THR A 298 -5.18 10.79 16.51
CA THR A 298 -6.07 10.98 17.63
C THR A 298 -7.53 10.64 17.27
N HIS A 299 -8.02 11.13 16.13
CA HIS A 299 -9.37 10.83 15.65
C HIS A 299 -9.59 9.33 15.45
N LEU A 300 -8.68 8.65 14.74
CA LEU A 300 -8.80 7.21 14.50
C LEU A 300 -8.69 6.38 15.79
N GLN A 301 -7.88 6.80 16.76
CA GLN A 301 -7.81 6.14 18.07
C GLN A 301 -9.12 6.28 18.87
N MET A 302 -9.76 7.47 18.87
CA MET A 302 -11.05 7.64 19.51
C MET A 302 -12.13 6.73 18.92
N LEU A 303 -12.18 6.59 17.60
CA LEU A 303 -13.13 5.70 16.91
C LEU A 303 -12.88 4.22 17.23
N LYS A 304 -11.66 3.84 17.56
CA LYS A 304 -11.33 2.45 17.90
C LYS A 304 -11.79 2.07 19.32
N GLY A 305 -12.17 3.02 20.15
CA GLY A 305 -12.46 2.79 21.56
C GLY A 305 -11.22 2.36 22.35
N CYS A 306 -10.03 2.75 21.92
CA CYS A 306 -8.73 2.42 22.51
C CYS A 306 -8.09 3.67 23.16
N ALA A 307 -8.87 4.59 23.69
CA ALA A 307 -8.37 5.75 24.41
C ALA A 307 -8.07 5.44 25.90
#